data_37452d64ccdb5bdfff51754b9bdb7778
#
_entry.id   37452d64ccdb5bdfff51754b9bdb7778
#
_cell.length_a   1.000
_cell.length_b   1.000
_cell.length_c   1.000
_cell.angle_alpha   90.00
_cell.angle_beta   90.00
_cell.angle_gamma   90.00
#
_symmetry.space_group_name_H-M   'P 1'
#
loop_
_entity.id
_entity.type
_entity.pdbx_description
1 polymer ?
#
loop_
_entity_poly.entity_id
_entity_poly.type
_entity_poly.pdbx_seq_one_letter_code
_entity_poly.pdbx_strand_id
1 'polypeptide(L)'
;MKLGLFKVGLLVAICAILCACDTLPSTNNNAGGSVYRETELAARARAHTDLGAAYYQQNKLEIALGEFARAAEIDPNYGQAYNGLGLVFAALGEDAKADANFKKAIQVQPNSSESHNNYGSFLCTHKRYDESIPQFLEAVKNPLYATPNLAYANAGICSARKNDNKHAEVYLNKALQIDPLTHSAAQALAEIQFKRGDAPLAQKTLQNALIASPGPEILWLGIKIARVLSDKDAEASYALELRRQYPNSEQTRLLLSDQK
;
A
#
# COMPACT_ATOMS: atom_id res chain seq x y z
N MET A 1 1.03 82.19 5.94
CA MET A 1 -0.21 82.86 6.40
C MET A 1 -0.94 81.82 7.28
N LYS A 2 -1.09 82.21 8.60
CA LYS A 2 -2.04 81.74 9.66
C LYS A 2 -2.06 80.21 9.95
N LEU A 3 -1.42 79.74 11.01
CA LEU A 3 -1.71 79.79 12.47
C LEU A 3 -3.07 79.19 12.85
N GLY A 4 -3.02 78.14 13.68
CA GLY A 4 -4.13 77.56 14.42
C GLY A 4 -3.66 76.46 15.39
N LEU A 5 -3.06 76.91 16.52
CA LEU A 5 -2.86 76.09 17.75
C LEU A 5 -4.19 75.97 18.49
N PHE A 6 -4.48 74.79 19.08
CA PHE A 6 -5.20 74.61 20.35
C PHE A 6 -4.86 73.21 20.88
N LYS A 7 -4.06 73.14 21.89
CA LYS A 7 -4.14 73.08 23.37
C LYS A 7 -5.07 71.98 23.90
N VAL A 8 -4.43 70.91 24.40
CA VAL A 8 -4.37 70.50 25.84
C VAL A 8 -5.68 70.06 26.49
N GLY A 9 -5.69 68.86 26.95
CA GLY A 9 -6.63 68.27 27.90
C GLY A 9 -6.22 66.91 28.40
N LEU A 10 -5.32 66.94 29.42
CA LEU A 10 -4.91 65.78 30.23
C LEU A 10 -6.09 65.42 31.15
N LEU A 11 -6.56 64.14 31.12
CA LEU A 11 -7.40 63.59 32.16
C LEU A 11 -7.01 62.14 32.40
N VAL A 12 -6.30 61.92 33.50
CA VAL A 12 -6.01 60.64 34.09
C VAL A 12 -7.29 60.10 34.71
N ALA A 13 -7.75 58.96 34.23
CA ALA A 13 -8.79 58.18 34.91
C ALA A 13 -8.20 56.78 35.20
N ILE A 14 -7.77 56.60 36.43
CA ILE A 14 -7.46 55.33 37.05
C ILE A 14 -8.79 54.59 37.25
N CYS A 15 -9.02 53.50 36.52
CA CYS A 15 -10.05 52.53 36.87
C CYS A 15 -9.42 51.21 37.19
N ALA A 16 -9.44 50.89 38.44
CA ALA A 16 -9.17 49.53 38.96
C ALA A 16 -10.21 48.57 38.40
N ILE A 17 -9.79 47.64 37.60
CA ILE A 17 -10.63 46.51 37.17
C ILE A 17 -10.27 45.31 38.05
N LEU A 18 -11.25 44.99 38.87
CA LEU A 18 -11.33 43.81 39.74
C LEU A 18 -11.20 42.53 38.90
N CYS A 19 -10.37 41.62 39.36
CA CYS A 19 -10.33 40.21 38.94
C CYS A 19 -11.71 39.59 39.18
N ALA A 20 -12.50 39.43 38.14
CA ALA A 20 -13.62 38.49 38.16
C ALA A 20 -13.16 37.24 37.46
N CYS A 21 -12.85 36.20 38.24
CA CYS A 21 -12.77 34.80 37.74
C CYS A 21 -14.19 34.38 37.38
N ASP A 22 -14.58 34.61 36.12
CA ASP A 22 -15.78 33.98 35.60
C ASP A 22 -15.43 32.52 35.27
N THR A 23 -15.95 31.60 36.11
CA THR A 23 -16.09 30.21 35.81
C THR A 23 -17.08 30.08 34.64
N LEU A 24 -16.56 29.87 33.43
CA LEU A 24 -17.37 29.51 32.28
C LEU A 24 -18.08 28.18 32.57
N PRO A 25 -19.39 28.08 32.43
CA PRO A 25 -20.10 26.81 32.55
C PRO A 25 -19.66 25.91 31.36
N SER A 26 -19.23 24.71 31.71
CA SER A 26 -19.04 23.64 30.74
C SER A 26 -20.36 23.38 30.01
N THR A 27 -20.53 23.93 28.83
CA THR A 27 -21.63 23.57 27.95
C THR A 27 -21.31 22.20 27.34
N ASN A 28 -21.92 21.14 27.92
CA ASN A 28 -22.09 19.87 27.28
C ASN A 28 -22.96 20.07 26.04
N ASN A 29 -22.34 20.36 24.88
CA ASN A 29 -23.02 20.31 23.60
C ASN A 29 -22.92 18.89 23.05
N ASN A 30 -23.80 18.00 23.55
CA ASN A 30 -24.24 16.82 22.84
C ASN A 30 -25.18 17.29 21.73
N ALA A 31 -24.64 17.62 20.57
CA ALA A 31 -25.38 17.79 19.32
C ALA A 31 -24.62 17.10 18.20
N GLY A 32 -25.14 15.97 17.79
CA GLY A 32 -25.04 15.23 16.54
C GLY A 32 -23.93 15.57 15.56
N GLY A 33 -22.87 14.81 15.60
CA GLY A 33 -21.79 14.78 14.66
C GLY A 33 -20.64 14.04 15.33
N SER A 34 -20.62 12.72 15.22
CA SER A 34 -19.47 11.91 15.66
C SER A 34 -18.28 12.24 14.78
N VAL A 35 -17.66 13.40 14.98
CA VAL A 35 -16.28 13.61 14.62
C VAL A 35 -15.49 12.66 15.54
N TYR A 36 -14.97 11.59 14.98
CA TYR A 36 -14.06 10.68 15.68
C TYR A 36 -12.86 11.51 16.15
N ARG A 37 -12.95 12.03 17.37
CA ARG A 37 -11.82 12.71 17.99
C ARG A 37 -10.85 11.58 18.34
N GLU A 38 -9.80 11.45 17.55
CA GLU A 38 -8.70 10.52 17.86
C GLU A 38 -8.28 10.73 19.32
N THR A 39 -8.24 9.66 20.11
CA THR A 39 -7.79 9.77 21.50
C THR A 39 -6.32 10.16 21.50
N GLU A 40 -5.85 10.82 22.58
CA GLU A 40 -4.44 11.16 22.73
C GLU A 40 -3.54 9.92 22.63
N LEU A 41 -3.99 8.77 23.16
CA LEU A 41 -3.26 7.51 23.06
C LEU A 41 -3.17 7.03 21.62
N ALA A 42 -4.27 7.07 20.87
CA ALA A 42 -4.28 6.68 19.46
C ALA A 42 -3.38 7.58 18.60
N ALA A 43 -3.37 8.90 18.85
CA ALA A 43 -2.49 9.84 18.16
C ALA A 43 -1.01 9.54 18.43
N ARG A 44 -0.66 9.22 19.68
CA ARG A 44 0.70 8.83 20.05
C ARG A 44 1.10 7.48 19.46
N ALA A 45 0.21 6.49 19.51
CA ALA A 45 0.45 5.19 18.88
C ALA A 45 0.63 5.32 17.36
N ARG A 46 -0.18 6.18 16.71
CA ARG A 46 0.00 6.49 15.29
C ARG A 46 1.38 7.07 14.99
N ALA A 47 1.84 8.08 15.76
CA ALA A 47 3.15 8.69 15.53
C ALA A 47 4.29 7.66 15.58
N HIS A 48 4.27 6.74 16.55
CA HIS A 48 5.24 5.64 16.61
C HIS A 48 5.07 4.67 15.45
N THR A 49 3.84 4.38 15.02
CA THR A 49 3.58 3.51 13.85
C THR A 49 4.09 4.12 12.56
N ASP A 50 3.88 5.42 12.35
CA ASP A 50 4.39 6.14 11.17
C ASP A 50 5.93 6.14 11.15
N LEU A 51 6.55 6.34 12.31
CA LEU A 51 8.00 6.26 12.45
C LEU A 51 8.52 4.84 12.19
N GLY A 52 7.86 3.83 12.74
CA GLY A 52 8.15 2.42 12.49
C GLY A 52 8.07 2.06 11.01
N ALA A 53 7.02 2.53 10.31
CA ALA A 53 6.86 2.34 8.88
C ALA A 53 7.99 2.99 8.07
N ALA A 54 8.41 4.20 8.44
CA ALA A 54 9.53 4.89 7.80
C ALA A 54 10.86 4.12 7.96
N TYR A 55 11.13 3.57 9.15
CA TYR A 55 12.31 2.74 9.38
C TYR A 55 12.22 1.39 8.66
N TYR A 56 11.04 0.78 8.60
CA TYR A 56 10.82 -0.44 7.83
C TYR A 56 11.14 -0.25 6.35
N GLN A 57 10.68 0.85 5.75
CA GLN A 57 11.01 1.20 4.35
C GLN A 57 12.51 1.40 4.12
N GLN A 58 13.26 1.84 5.14
CA GLN A 58 14.71 1.96 5.10
C GLN A 58 15.43 0.63 5.43
N ASN A 59 14.70 -0.47 5.57
CA ASN A 59 15.21 -1.79 6.00
C ASN A 59 15.92 -1.78 7.37
N LYS A 60 15.58 -0.81 8.24
CA LYS A 60 16.07 -0.73 9.62
C LYS A 60 15.14 -1.49 10.56
N LEU A 61 15.13 -2.82 10.40
CA LEU A 61 14.11 -3.70 10.98
C LEU A 61 14.07 -3.67 12.51
N GLU A 62 15.23 -3.58 13.19
CA GLU A 62 15.30 -3.53 14.65
C GLU A 62 14.66 -2.25 15.21
N ILE A 63 14.90 -1.10 14.56
CA ILE A 63 14.33 0.17 14.98
C ILE A 63 12.82 0.17 14.71
N ALA A 64 12.42 -0.30 13.53
CA ALA A 64 11.01 -0.44 13.18
C ALA A 64 10.26 -1.32 14.19
N LEU A 65 10.85 -2.45 14.59
CA LEU A 65 10.31 -3.35 15.62
C LEU A 65 10.06 -2.61 16.94
N GLY A 66 11.04 -1.83 17.40
CA GLY A 66 10.93 -1.04 18.62
C GLY A 66 9.80 -0.01 18.57
N GLU A 67 9.68 0.70 17.44
CA GLU A 67 8.65 1.73 17.26
C GLU A 67 7.24 1.12 17.20
N PHE A 68 7.04 0.03 16.45
CA PHE A 68 5.75 -0.66 16.42
C PHE A 68 5.38 -1.30 17.77
N ALA A 69 6.36 -1.87 18.49
CA ALA A 69 6.14 -2.38 19.83
C ALA A 69 5.72 -1.27 20.80
N ARG A 70 6.39 -0.12 20.72
CA ARG A 70 6.03 1.07 21.51
C ARG A 70 4.61 1.56 21.21
N ALA A 71 4.22 1.56 19.92
CA ALA A 71 2.85 1.91 19.54
C ALA A 71 1.81 0.96 20.15
N ALA A 72 2.08 -0.35 20.14
CA ALA A 72 1.20 -1.37 20.72
C ALA A 72 1.12 -1.29 22.25
N GLU A 73 2.20 -0.86 22.94
CA GLU A 73 2.20 -0.58 24.38
C GLU A 73 1.36 0.65 24.74
N ILE A 74 1.45 1.72 23.92
CA ILE A 74 0.72 2.98 24.14
C ILE A 74 -0.79 2.77 23.94
N ASP A 75 -1.17 2.11 22.86
CA ASP A 75 -2.57 1.76 22.59
C ASP A 75 -2.70 0.30 22.15
N PRO A 76 -3.02 -0.63 23.06
CA PRO A 76 -3.23 -2.04 22.74
C PRO A 76 -4.38 -2.32 21.76
N ASN A 77 -5.23 -1.33 21.48
CA ASN A 77 -6.32 -1.43 20.50
C ASN A 77 -5.97 -0.81 19.15
N TYR A 78 -4.74 -0.34 18.96
CA TYR A 78 -4.30 0.23 17.70
C TYR A 78 -3.78 -0.86 16.75
N GLY A 79 -4.68 -1.38 15.89
CA GLY A 79 -4.42 -2.54 15.02
C GLY A 79 -3.25 -2.35 14.06
N GLN A 80 -2.98 -1.12 13.62
CA GLN A 80 -1.87 -0.82 12.70
C GLN A 80 -0.50 -1.08 13.33
N ALA A 81 -0.35 -0.93 14.65
CA ALA A 81 0.88 -1.29 15.35
C ALA A 81 1.19 -2.80 15.21
N TYR A 82 0.18 -3.64 15.43
CA TYR A 82 0.31 -5.10 15.25
C TYR A 82 0.52 -5.49 13.78
N ASN A 83 -0.12 -4.79 12.84
CA ASN A 83 0.16 -4.98 11.42
C ASN A 83 1.63 -4.69 11.08
N GLY A 84 2.20 -3.60 11.61
CA GLY A 84 3.62 -3.27 11.48
C GLY A 84 4.53 -4.33 12.09
N LEU A 85 4.22 -4.81 13.31
CA LEU A 85 4.95 -5.93 13.93
C LEU A 85 4.90 -7.19 13.06
N GLY A 86 3.74 -7.52 12.49
CA GLY A 86 3.58 -8.63 11.55
C GLY A 86 4.51 -8.51 10.35
N LEU A 87 4.59 -7.33 9.74
CA LEU A 87 5.48 -7.07 8.60
C LEU A 87 6.97 -7.22 8.98
N VAL A 88 7.38 -6.67 10.13
CA VAL A 88 8.78 -6.76 10.58
C VAL A 88 9.15 -8.21 10.90
N PHE A 89 8.30 -8.96 11.63
CA PHE A 89 8.58 -10.35 11.93
C PHE A 89 8.62 -11.22 10.67
N ALA A 90 7.76 -10.96 9.69
CA ALA A 90 7.82 -11.63 8.38
C ALA A 90 9.15 -11.34 7.66
N ALA A 91 9.63 -10.09 7.68
CA ALA A 91 10.91 -9.71 7.07
C ALA A 91 12.12 -10.35 7.80
N LEU A 92 12.00 -10.61 9.11
CA LEU A 92 13.01 -11.30 9.92
C LEU A 92 12.94 -12.84 9.79
N GLY A 93 11.94 -13.38 9.07
CA GLY A 93 11.72 -14.83 8.95
C GLY A 93 11.11 -15.48 10.20
N GLU A 94 10.56 -14.67 11.13
CA GLU A 94 9.91 -15.14 12.35
C GLU A 94 8.43 -15.40 12.12
N ASP A 95 8.11 -16.37 11.26
CA ASP A 95 6.77 -16.60 10.69
C ASP A 95 5.67 -16.79 11.72
N ALA A 96 5.94 -17.48 12.84
CA ALA A 96 4.97 -17.69 13.90
C ALA A 96 4.59 -16.38 14.61
N LYS A 97 5.56 -15.48 14.82
CA LYS A 97 5.31 -14.16 15.40
C LYS A 97 4.59 -13.25 14.40
N ALA A 98 4.96 -13.33 13.11
CA ALA A 98 4.28 -12.60 12.05
C ALA A 98 2.79 -12.98 11.98
N ASP A 99 2.47 -14.27 11.91
CA ASP A 99 1.09 -14.78 11.88
C ASP A 99 0.28 -14.32 13.11
N ALA A 100 0.86 -14.42 14.29
CA ALA A 100 0.21 -14.00 15.54
C ALA A 100 -0.11 -12.49 15.54
N ASN A 101 0.83 -11.65 15.07
CA ASN A 101 0.64 -10.21 15.04
C ASN A 101 -0.36 -9.77 13.95
N PHE A 102 -0.34 -10.37 12.76
CA PHE A 102 -1.37 -10.10 11.75
C PHE A 102 -2.77 -10.48 12.23
N LYS A 103 -2.92 -11.65 12.87
CA LYS A 103 -4.20 -12.05 13.49
C LYS A 103 -4.65 -11.06 14.56
N LYS A 104 -3.72 -10.60 15.41
CA LYS A 104 -4.02 -9.59 16.43
C LYS A 104 -4.45 -8.26 15.80
N ALA A 105 -3.80 -7.80 14.73
CA ALA A 105 -4.18 -6.60 13.99
C ALA A 105 -5.64 -6.66 13.52
N ILE A 106 -6.03 -7.77 12.89
CA ILE A 106 -7.41 -8.00 12.42
C ILE A 106 -8.38 -8.15 13.59
N GLN A 107 -7.98 -8.81 14.67
CA GLN A 107 -8.82 -8.97 15.86
C GLN A 107 -9.20 -7.62 16.49
N VAL A 108 -8.24 -6.68 16.61
CA VAL A 108 -8.49 -5.37 17.23
C VAL A 108 -9.09 -4.37 16.24
N GLN A 109 -8.84 -4.54 14.93
CA GLN A 109 -9.35 -3.65 13.89
C GLN A 109 -9.86 -4.45 12.67
N PRO A 110 -11.05 -5.09 12.79
CA PRO A 110 -11.57 -6.03 11.79
C PRO A 110 -11.80 -5.43 10.39
N ASN A 111 -11.95 -4.12 10.29
CA ASN A 111 -12.21 -3.43 9.01
C ASN A 111 -10.96 -2.81 8.39
N SER A 112 -9.76 -3.14 8.90
CA SER A 112 -8.50 -2.62 8.36
C SER A 112 -8.14 -3.31 7.05
N SER A 113 -8.43 -2.65 5.92
CA SER A 113 -8.08 -3.14 4.58
C SER A 113 -6.60 -3.44 4.42
N GLU A 114 -5.74 -2.59 4.98
CA GLU A 114 -4.28 -2.79 4.93
C GLU A 114 -3.85 -4.05 5.68
N SER A 115 -4.38 -4.27 6.91
CA SER A 115 -4.05 -5.46 7.70
C SER A 115 -4.48 -6.73 6.99
N HIS A 116 -5.68 -6.73 6.40
CA HIS A 116 -6.16 -7.85 5.60
C HIS A 116 -5.28 -8.08 4.37
N ASN A 117 -4.94 -7.04 3.60
CA ASN A 117 -4.08 -7.18 2.43
C ASN A 117 -2.67 -7.69 2.78
N ASN A 118 -2.06 -7.17 3.84
CA ASN A 118 -0.73 -7.57 4.29
C ASN A 118 -0.73 -9.01 4.82
N TYR A 119 -1.72 -9.37 5.62
CA TYR A 119 -1.87 -10.75 6.10
C TYR A 119 -2.12 -11.72 4.94
N GLY A 120 -2.98 -11.34 3.98
CA GLY A 120 -3.19 -12.12 2.76
C GLY A 120 -1.88 -12.35 2.00
N SER A 121 -1.04 -11.32 1.85
CA SER A 121 0.26 -11.43 1.19
C SER A 121 1.21 -12.36 1.93
N PHE A 122 1.29 -12.24 3.25
CA PHE A 122 2.05 -13.16 4.09
C PHE A 122 1.60 -14.62 3.90
N LEU A 123 0.30 -14.89 4.01
CA LEU A 123 -0.28 -16.22 3.83
C LEU A 123 0.02 -16.80 2.44
N CYS A 124 -0.11 -15.98 1.39
CA CYS A 124 0.17 -16.38 0.01
C CYS A 124 1.63 -16.78 -0.19
N THR A 125 2.56 -16.03 0.38
CA THR A 125 4.00 -16.33 0.34
C THR A 125 4.30 -17.69 1.00
N HIS A 126 3.56 -18.03 2.06
CA HIS A 126 3.67 -19.31 2.77
C HIS A 126 2.78 -20.42 2.18
N LYS A 127 2.25 -20.23 0.97
CA LYS A 127 1.41 -21.19 0.24
C LYS A 127 0.09 -21.54 0.94
N ARG A 128 -0.33 -20.72 1.92
CA ARG A 128 -1.62 -20.84 2.62
C ARG A 128 -2.72 -20.16 1.81
N TYR A 129 -2.91 -20.59 0.56
CA TYR A 129 -3.73 -19.91 -0.43
C TYR A 129 -5.20 -19.81 -0.02
N ASP A 130 -5.75 -20.86 0.59
CA ASP A 130 -7.15 -20.92 1.01
C ASP A 130 -7.48 -19.92 2.12
N GLU A 131 -6.49 -19.57 2.93
CA GLU A 131 -6.61 -18.53 3.95
C GLU A 131 -6.30 -17.14 3.40
N SER A 132 -5.38 -17.06 2.43
CA SER A 132 -4.89 -15.82 1.84
C SER A 132 -5.95 -15.08 1.01
N ILE A 133 -6.59 -15.79 0.06
CA ILE A 133 -7.52 -15.19 -0.90
C ILE A 133 -8.69 -14.49 -0.20
N PRO A 134 -9.35 -15.09 0.82
CA PRO A 134 -10.39 -14.39 1.59
C PRO A 134 -9.91 -13.10 2.24
N GLN A 135 -8.65 -13.02 2.69
CA GLN A 135 -8.12 -11.79 3.29
C GLN A 135 -8.05 -10.65 2.27
N PHE A 136 -7.57 -10.90 1.06
CA PHE A 136 -7.60 -9.89 0.01
C PHE A 136 -9.02 -9.43 -0.34
N LEU A 137 -9.97 -10.37 -0.36
CA LEU A 137 -11.37 -10.04 -0.63
C LEU A 137 -12.03 -9.25 0.52
N GLU A 138 -11.60 -9.47 1.76
CA GLU A 138 -12.03 -8.66 2.89
C GLU A 138 -11.50 -7.22 2.78
N ALA A 139 -10.22 -7.06 2.40
CA ALA A 139 -9.60 -5.75 2.22
C ALA A 139 -10.39 -4.83 1.25
N VAL A 140 -10.94 -5.39 0.18
CA VAL A 140 -11.66 -4.62 -0.85
C VAL A 140 -13.14 -4.37 -0.54
N LYS A 141 -13.67 -4.84 0.59
CA LYS A 141 -15.04 -4.53 1.02
C LYS A 141 -15.20 -3.07 1.47
N ASN A 142 -14.13 -2.46 1.96
CA ASN A 142 -14.14 -1.06 2.34
C ASN A 142 -14.04 -0.18 1.07
N PRO A 143 -15.07 0.60 0.73
CA PRO A 143 -15.07 1.45 -0.47
C PRO A 143 -14.06 2.61 -0.40
N LEU A 144 -13.54 2.93 0.80
CA LEU A 144 -12.54 3.97 1.03
C LEU A 144 -11.10 3.42 1.02
N TYR A 145 -10.92 2.14 0.72
CA TYR A 145 -9.57 1.58 0.61
C TYR A 145 -8.81 2.23 -0.55
N ALA A 146 -7.62 2.75 -0.26
CA ALA A 146 -6.86 3.56 -1.23
C ALA A 146 -6.32 2.74 -2.42
N THR A 147 -6.03 1.44 -2.21
CA THR A 147 -5.36 0.59 -3.21
C THR A 147 -6.10 -0.73 -3.47
N PRO A 148 -7.40 -0.71 -3.81
CA PRO A 148 -8.17 -1.93 -4.05
C PRO A 148 -7.68 -2.72 -5.27
N ASN A 149 -7.10 -2.04 -6.28
CA ASN A 149 -6.43 -2.66 -7.42
C ASN A 149 -5.29 -3.58 -7.00
N LEU A 150 -4.47 -3.19 -6.01
CA LEU A 150 -3.37 -4.03 -5.51
C LEU A 150 -3.88 -5.26 -4.77
N ALA A 151 -4.94 -5.12 -3.96
CA ALA A 151 -5.52 -6.28 -3.28
C ALA A 151 -6.14 -7.27 -4.26
N TYR A 152 -6.84 -6.80 -5.30
CA TYR A 152 -7.32 -7.68 -6.38
C TYR A 152 -6.18 -8.31 -7.16
N ALA A 153 -5.11 -7.58 -7.47
CA ALA A 153 -3.92 -8.13 -8.11
C ALA A 153 -3.30 -9.26 -7.27
N ASN A 154 -3.15 -9.03 -5.97
CA ASN A 154 -2.62 -10.02 -5.02
C ASN A 154 -3.52 -11.26 -4.94
N ALA A 155 -4.84 -11.08 -4.86
CA ALA A 155 -5.81 -12.20 -4.91
C ALA A 155 -5.67 -13.02 -6.19
N GLY A 156 -5.52 -12.36 -7.34
CA GLY A 156 -5.34 -13.00 -8.63
C GLY A 156 -4.03 -13.74 -8.75
N ILE A 157 -2.92 -13.13 -8.34
CA ILE A 157 -1.60 -13.76 -8.32
C ILE A 157 -1.60 -14.99 -7.40
N CYS A 158 -2.23 -14.86 -6.23
CA CYS A 158 -2.32 -15.96 -5.28
C CYS A 158 -3.19 -17.11 -5.81
N SER A 159 -4.30 -16.80 -6.48
CA SER A 159 -5.13 -17.79 -7.17
C SER A 159 -4.37 -18.52 -8.29
N ALA A 160 -3.56 -17.79 -9.07
CA ALA A 160 -2.71 -18.39 -10.09
C ALA A 160 -1.65 -19.34 -9.50
N ARG A 161 -1.04 -18.96 -8.38
CA ARG A 161 -0.10 -19.83 -7.64
C ARG A 161 -0.75 -21.09 -7.08
N LYS A 162 -2.04 -21.03 -6.77
CA LYS A 162 -2.88 -22.17 -6.39
C LYS A 162 -3.27 -23.04 -7.60
N ASN A 163 -2.93 -22.65 -8.83
CA ASN A 163 -3.40 -23.20 -10.11
C ASN A 163 -4.89 -22.97 -10.38
N ASP A 164 -5.51 -22.02 -9.73
CA ASP A 164 -6.90 -21.61 -9.99
C ASP A 164 -6.91 -20.42 -10.98
N ASN A 165 -6.56 -20.71 -12.24
CA ASN A 165 -6.48 -19.68 -13.27
C ASN A 165 -7.82 -19.00 -13.54
N LYS A 166 -8.95 -19.68 -13.30
CA LYS A 166 -10.29 -19.10 -13.52
C LYS A 166 -10.55 -17.92 -12.59
N HIS A 167 -10.33 -18.09 -11.29
CA HIS A 167 -10.48 -17.00 -10.33
C HIS A 167 -9.35 -15.97 -10.45
N ALA A 168 -8.12 -16.42 -10.80
CA ALA A 168 -7.02 -15.52 -11.08
C ALA A 168 -7.37 -14.49 -12.16
N GLU A 169 -7.88 -14.93 -13.33
CA GLU A 169 -8.29 -14.03 -14.40
C GLU A 169 -9.39 -13.05 -13.96
N VAL A 170 -10.36 -13.50 -13.16
CA VAL A 170 -11.42 -12.62 -12.62
C VAL A 170 -10.84 -11.50 -11.77
N TYR A 171 -9.97 -11.83 -10.82
CA TYR A 171 -9.40 -10.84 -9.90
C TYR A 171 -8.41 -9.91 -10.61
N LEU A 172 -7.55 -10.44 -11.49
CA LEU A 172 -6.60 -9.64 -12.26
C LEU A 172 -7.30 -8.65 -13.20
N ASN A 173 -8.37 -9.08 -13.87
CA ASN A 173 -9.19 -8.17 -14.67
C ASN A 173 -9.84 -7.08 -13.82
N LYS A 174 -10.33 -7.40 -12.61
CA LYS A 174 -10.84 -6.38 -11.68
C LYS A 174 -9.77 -5.36 -11.29
N ALA A 175 -8.55 -5.82 -11.01
CA ALA A 175 -7.43 -4.92 -10.72
C ALA A 175 -7.18 -3.93 -11.87
N LEU A 176 -7.13 -4.43 -13.11
CA LEU A 176 -6.89 -3.64 -14.31
C LEU A 176 -8.08 -2.73 -14.69
N GLN A 177 -9.32 -3.09 -14.32
CA GLN A 177 -10.48 -2.21 -14.48
C GLN A 177 -10.41 -0.99 -13.53
N ILE A 178 -9.86 -1.17 -12.32
CA ILE A 178 -9.69 -0.10 -11.35
C ILE A 178 -8.51 0.79 -11.74
N ASP A 179 -7.38 0.16 -12.05
CA ASP A 179 -6.18 0.85 -12.50
C ASP A 179 -5.46 0.06 -13.59
N PRO A 180 -5.57 0.50 -14.87
CA PRO A 180 -4.92 -0.15 -16.01
C PRO A 180 -3.38 -0.19 -15.94
N LEU A 181 -2.77 0.60 -15.06
CA LEU A 181 -1.32 0.63 -14.83
C LEU A 181 -0.86 -0.27 -13.69
N THR A 182 -1.73 -1.15 -13.18
CA THR A 182 -1.34 -2.16 -12.19
C THR A 182 -0.46 -3.23 -12.86
N HIS A 183 0.85 -2.95 -12.93
CA HIS A 183 1.85 -3.76 -13.66
C HIS A 183 1.85 -5.24 -13.23
N SER A 184 1.73 -5.51 -11.92
CA SER A 184 1.68 -6.87 -11.40
C SER A 184 0.46 -7.66 -11.89
N ALA A 185 -0.69 -6.99 -12.03
CA ALA A 185 -1.89 -7.62 -12.56
C ALA A 185 -1.77 -7.87 -14.08
N ALA A 186 -1.26 -6.89 -14.83
CA ALA A 186 -1.06 -7.02 -16.27
C ALA A 186 -0.07 -8.17 -16.58
N GLN A 187 1.04 -8.23 -15.86
CA GLN A 187 2.02 -9.30 -16.02
C GLN A 187 1.42 -10.68 -15.72
N ALA A 188 0.79 -10.85 -14.55
CA ALA A 188 0.23 -12.12 -14.14
C ALA A 188 -0.87 -12.60 -15.09
N LEU A 189 -1.75 -11.70 -15.54
CA LEU A 189 -2.81 -12.02 -16.50
C LEU A 189 -2.24 -12.40 -17.87
N ALA A 190 -1.28 -11.62 -18.37
CA ALA A 190 -0.62 -11.92 -19.65
C ALA A 190 0.15 -13.25 -19.59
N GLU A 191 0.77 -13.60 -18.47
CA GLU A 191 1.41 -14.91 -18.29
C GLU A 191 0.42 -16.07 -18.36
N ILE A 192 -0.77 -15.93 -17.76
CA ILE A 192 -1.82 -16.95 -17.82
C ILE A 192 -2.30 -17.11 -19.27
N GLN A 193 -2.58 -16.00 -19.96
CA GLN A 193 -3.04 -15.98 -21.35
C GLN A 193 -1.98 -16.57 -22.30
N PHE A 194 -0.72 -16.19 -22.13
CA PHE A 194 0.40 -16.70 -22.91
C PHE A 194 0.60 -18.22 -22.72
N LYS A 195 0.57 -18.71 -21.47
CA LYS A 195 0.67 -20.15 -21.16
C LYS A 195 -0.49 -20.95 -21.75
N ARG A 196 -1.67 -20.33 -21.90
CA ARG A 196 -2.83 -20.93 -22.56
C ARG A 196 -2.70 -20.96 -24.10
N GLY A 197 -1.69 -20.28 -24.66
CA GLY A 197 -1.45 -20.19 -26.10
C GLY A 197 -2.10 -18.95 -26.77
N ASP A 198 -2.69 -18.05 -25.99
CA ASP A 198 -3.34 -16.84 -26.51
C ASP A 198 -2.36 -15.66 -26.50
N ALA A 199 -1.34 -15.75 -27.35
CA ALA A 199 -0.31 -14.71 -27.45
C ALA A 199 -0.86 -13.33 -27.89
N PRO A 200 -1.85 -13.22 -28.81
CA PRO A 200 -2.42 -11.92 -29.15
C PRO A 200 -3.13 -11.25 -27.97
N LEU A 201 -3.86 -11.99 -27.16
CA LEU A 201 -4.53 -11.44 -25.98
C LEU A 201 -3.51 -11.06 -24.91
N ALA A 202 -2.47 -11.87 -24.70
CA ALA A 202 -1.38 -11.57 -23.78
C ALA A 202 -0.65 -10.27 -24.17
N GLN A 203 -0.39 -10.05 -25.46
CA GLN A 203 0.21 -8.81 -25.96
C GLN A 203 -0.67 -7.60 -25.62
N LYS A 204 -1.98 -7.69 -25.92
CA LYS A 204 -2.94 -6.63 -25.63
C LYS A 204 -2.99 -6.31 -24.12
N THR A 205 -3.00 -7.33 -23.28
CA THR A 205 -3.03 -7.17 -21.82
C THR A 205 -1.77 -6.48 -21.30
N LEU A 206 -0.60 -6.78 -21.88
CA LEU A 206 0.69 -6.26 -21.42
C LEU A 206 0.99 -4.85 -21.95
N GLN A 207 0.23 -4.37 -22.95
CA GLN A 207 0.54 -3.13 -23.68
C GLN A 207 0.74 -1.90 -22.79
N ASN A 208 -0.17 -1.66 -21.84
CA ASN A 208 -0.05 -0.50 -20.94
C ASN A 208 1.16 -0.62 -20.01
N ALA A 209 1.45 -1.83 -19.53
CA ALA A 209 2.60 -2.07 -18.67
C ALA A 209 3.95 -1.92 -19.42
N LEU A 210 3.97 -2.21 -20.73
CA LEU A 210 5.15 -2.03 -21.58
C LEU A 210 5.45 -0.55 -21.88
N ILE A 211 4.44 0.32 -21.89
CA ILE A 211 4.63 1.76 -22.14
C ILE A 211 5.08 2.49 -20.86
N ALA A 212 4.64 2.07 -19.69
CA ALA A 212 4.80 2.79 -18.43
C ALA A 212 6.00 2.27 -17.60
N SER A 213 7.22 2.45 -18.08
CA SER A 213 8.46 2.06 -17.39
C SER A 213 8.47 0.57 -16.98
N PRO A 214 8.47 -0.35 -17.93
CA PRO A 214 8.37 -1.78 -17.66
C PRO A 214 9.59 -2.31 -16.91
N GLY A 215 9.36 -3.19 -15.93
CA GLY A 215 10.42 -3.96 -15.27
C GLY A 215 10.99 -5.06 -16.19
N PRO A 216 12.11 -5.70 -15.78
CA PRO A 216 12.78 -6.69 -16.62
C PRO A 216 11.91 -7.91 -16.90
N GLU A 217 11.02 -8.31 -15.98
CA GLU A 217 10.09 -9.44 -16.16
C GLU A 217 9.05 -9.13 -17.24
N ILE A 218 8.53 -7.90 -17.26
CA ILE A 218 7.54 -7.44 -18.24
C ILE A 218 8.17 -7.38 -19.63
N LEU A 219 9.36 -6.80 -19.75
CA LEU A 219 10.10 -6.77 -21.01
C LEU A 219 10.40 -8.18 -21.54
N TRP A 220 10.83 -9.08 -20.67
CA TRP A 220 11.09 -10.45 -21.02
C TRP A 220 9.84 -11.20 -21.50
N LEU A 221 8.71 -10.99 -20.82
CA LEU A 221 7.44 -11.54 -21.27
C LEU A 221 7.03 -10.95 -22.63
N GLY A 222 7.20 -9.66 -22.83
CA GLY A 222 6.97 -8.98 -24.11
C GLY A 222 7.81 -9.58 -25.24
N ILE A 223 9.10 -9.86 -25.02
CA ILE A 223 9.99 -10.52 -25.98
C ILE A 223 9.47 -11.92 -26.34
N LYS A 224 9.09 -12.73 -25.34
CA LYS A 224 8.56 -14.07 -25.59
C LYS A 224 7.26 -14.04 -26.42
N ILE A 225 6.37 -13.10 -26.11
CA ILE A 225 5.11 -12.91 -26.85
C ILE A 225 5.41 -12.47 -28.29
N ALA A 226 6.28 -11.47 -28.48
CA ALA A 226 6.66 -10.96 -29.79
C ALA A 226 7.27 -12.07 -30.69
N ARG A 227 8.09 -12.95 -30.11
CA ARG A 227 8.64 -14.11 -30.83
C ARG A 227 7.56 -15.05 -31.35
N VAL A 228 6.57 -15.40 -30.52
CA VAL A 228 5.44 -16.26 -30.92
C VAL A 228 4.62 -15.62 -32.00
N LEU A 229 4.44 -14.29 -31.95
CA LEU A 229 3.69 -13.52 -32.95
C LEU A 229 4.54 -13.17 -34.20
N SER A 230 5.83 -13.54 -34.23
CA SER A 230 6.77 -13.18 -35.30
C SER A 230 6.93 -11.67 -35.51
N ASP A 231 6.68 -10.87 -34.46
CA ASP A 231 6.85 -9.41 -34.43
C ASP A 231 8.31 -9.07 -34.10
N LYS A 232 9.15 -9.01 -35.16
CA LYS A 232 10.58 -8.77 -35.04
C LYS A 232 10.93 -7.36 -34.53
N ASP A 233 10.10 -6.39 -34.83
CA ASP A 233 10.34 -4.99 -34.44
C ASP A 233 10.07 -4.83 -32.92
N ALA A 234 8.97 -5.38 -32.41
CA ALA A 234 8.70 -5.40 -30.97
C ALA A 234 9.75 -6.22 -30.20
N GLU A 235 10.13 -7.41 -30.70
CA GLU A 235 11.18 -8.23 -30.09
C GLU A 235 12.51 -7.43 -29.95
N ALA A 236 12.95 -6.79 -31.04
CA ALA A 236 14.19 -6.03 -31.05
C ALA A 236 14.13 -4.80 -30.10
N SER A 237 13.00 -4.11 -30.09
CA SER A 237 12.79 -2.95 -29.23
C SER A 237 12.85 -3.33 -27.76
N TYR A 238 12.09 -4.33 -27.32
CA TYR A 238 12.10 -4.79 -25.93
C TYR A 238 13.45 -5.39 -25.52
N ALA A 239 14.11 -6.12 -26.42
CA ALA A 239 15.46 -6.66 -26.16
C ALA A 239 16.50 -5.57 -25.98
N LEU A 240 16.43 -4.47 -26.76
CA LEU A 240 17.30 -3.32 -26.60
C LEU A 240 17.05 -2.62 -25.26
N GLU A 241 15.80 -2.40 -24.92
CA GLU A 241 15.42 -1.74 -23.67
C GLU A 241 15.84 -2.56 -22.46
N LEU A 242 15.62 -3.88 -22.47
CA LEU A 242 16.03 -4.80 -21.41
C LEU A 242 17.54 -4.73 -21.16
N ARG A 243 18.35 -4.80 -22.23
CA ARG A 243 19.83 -4.70 -22.13
C ARG A 243 20.31 -3.34 -21.63
N ARG A 244 19.64 -2.26 -22.04
CA ARG A 244 20.02 -0.89 -21.69
C ARG A 244 19.67 -0.55 -20.25
N GLN A 245 18.46 -0.88 -19.82
CA GLN A 245 17.96 -0.48 -18.50
C GLN A 245 18.32 -1.49 -17.40
N TYR A 246 18.39 -2.77 -17.74
CA TYR A 246 18.58 -3.87 -16.78
C TYR A 246 19.73 -4.81 -17.17
N PRO A 247 20.96 -4.31 -17.40
CA PRO A 247 22.08 -5.10 -17.92
C PRO A 247 22.45 -6.31 -17.03
N ASN A 248 22.22 -6.21 -15.73
CA ASN A 248 22.57 -7.24 -14.74
C ASN A 248 21.40 -8.14 -14.33
N SER A 249 20.21 -7.97 -14.92
CA SER A 249 19.05 -8.78 -14.58
C SER A 249 19.19 -10.23 -15.05
N GLU A 250 18.46 -11.14 -14.43
CA GLU A 250 18.34 -12.53 -14.87
C GLU A 250 17.78 -12.60 -16.29
N GLN A 251 16.80 -11.76 -16.61
CA GLN A 251 16.13 -11.72 -17.90
C GLN A 251 17.09 -11.31 -19.02
N THR A 252 18.02 -10.40 -18.75
CA THR A 252 19.08 -10.06 -19.71
C THR A 252 20.03 -11.23 -19.91
N ARG A 253 20.40 -11.96 -18.87
CA ARG A 253 21.23 -13.17 -19.01
C ARG A 253 20.53 -14.25 -19.83
N LEU A 254 19.22 -14.46 -19.62
CA LEU A 254 18.42 -15.39 -20.42
C LEU A 254 18.39 -14.94 -21.90
N LEU A 255 18.15 -13.66 -22.17
CA LEU A 255 18.14 -13.12 -23.52
C LEU A 255 19.48 -13.38 -24.27
N LEU A 256 20.62 -13.20 -23.58
CA LEU A 256 21.94 -13.41 -24.17
C LEU A 256 22.28 -14.90 -24.36
N SER A 257 21.73 -15.78 -23.52
CA SER A 257 21.92 -17.24 -23.66
C SER A 257 21.12 -17.82 -24.83
N ASP A 258 19.93 -17.27 -25.10
CA ASP A 258 19.06 -17.70 -26.21
C ASP A 258 19.62 -17.31 -27.61
N GLN A 259 20.63 -16.44 -27.67
CA GLN A 259 21.27 -15.99 -28.92
C GLN A 259 22.49 -16.82 -29.32
N LYS A 260 22.87 -17.83 -28.50
CA LYS A 260 23.94 -18.79 -28.79
C LYS A 260 23.37 -20.07 -29.38
#